data_b6f2aac7556e841598ecba22fc4a676f
#
_entry.id   b6f2aac7556e841598ecba22fc4a676f
#
_cell.length_a   1.000
_cell.length_b   1.000
_cell.length_c   1.000
_cell.angle_alpha   90.00
_cell.angle_beta   90.00
_cell.angle_gamma   90.00
#
_symmetry.space_group_name_H-M   'P 1'
#
loop_
_entity.id
_entity.type
_entity.pdbx_description
1 polymer ?
#
loop_
_entity_poly.entity_id
_entity_poly.type
_entity_poly.pdbx_seq_one_letter_code
_entity_poly.pdbx_strand_id
1 'polypeptide(L)'
;MYNFTFNIPTKIHFGKDTISSLSELKAYGSKVLLVYGGGSIKKNGLYDTAMKILKDAGLTVFELSGVEPNPKIETVRKGVEICKNEGIDMVLAIGGGSTIDCSKVVAAGAKYDGDAWDLVLDGSKVKAALPIFDVLTLSATGTEMDPFAVISDMSKNEKWGTGSPYMVPTMSILNPEYTFSVSKKQTAAGTADMMSHTMENYFSMENADCQKFMAEGLLRTMIKNGSVALAQPDNYEARANLMWAGTHAINGVVGDGCSPAWCVHPMEHELSAFYDITHGEGLAILTPAWMEHILNDDTLPMFVEFAKNVWGLSGDDDYALAHAGIDALKKFFFETMGIPANLRAVGITDDRNFEVMAKKACEGSKGSFVPLSKDDIVEIYREAF
;
A
#
# COMPACT_ATOMS: atom_id res chain seq x y z
N MET A 1 17.49 -17.64 -5.57
CA MET A 1 16.81 -17.22 -4.31
C MET A 1 17.86 -16.93 -3.25
N TYR A 2 17.80 -15.75 -2.60
CA TYR A 2 18.70 -15.34 -1.52
C TYR A 2 18.26 -15.92 -0.17
N ASN A 3 19.15 -15.83 0.84
CA ASN A 3 18.77 -16.16 2.21
C ASN A 3 17.84 -15.08 2.78
N PHE A 4 16.80 -15.49 3.47
CA PHE A 4 15.86 -14.58 4.12
C PHE A 4 15.33 -15.16 5.44
N THR A 5 14.74 -14.31 6.25
CA THR A 5 13.98 -14.69 7.44
C THR A 5 12.56 -14.17 7.26
N PHE A 6 11.60 -15.07 7.19
CA PHE A 6 10.19 -14.72 7.09
C PHE A 6 9.53 -14.79 8.46
N ASN A 7 8.98 -13.67 8.92
CA ASN A 7 8.29 -13.59 10.21
C ASN A 7 7.19 -12.51 10.15
N ILE A 8 5.95 -12.95 10.21
CA ILE A 8 4.76 -12.08 10.25
C ILE A 8 3.99 -12.39 11.53
N PRO A 9 4.19 -11.63 12.61
CA PRO A 9 3.57 -11.89 13.90
C PRO A 9 2.11 -11.47 14.02
N THR A 10 1.56 -10.81 13.00
CA THR A 10 0.20 -10.24 13.04
C THR A 10 -0.87 -11.32 13.17
N LYS A 11 -1.70 -11.22 14.20
CA LYS A 11 -2.91 -12.04 14.33
C LYS A 11 -4.02 -11.47 13.45
N ILE A 12 -4.49 -12.21 12.47
CA ILE A 12 -5.59 -11.80 11.59
C ILE A 12 -6.92 -12.39 12.05
N HIS A 13 -7.91 -11.53 12.26
CA HIS A 13 -9.32 -11.90 12.35
C HIS A 13 -10.03 -11.57 11.04
N PHE A 14 -10.25 -12.57 10.20
CA PHE A 14 -10.84 -12.39 8.87
C PHE A 14 -12.31 -12.84 8.83
N GLY A 15 -13.16 -12.03 8.22
CA GLY A 15 -14.55 -12.36 7.94
C GLY A 15 -15.57 -11.55 8.75
N LYS A 16 -16.84 -11.99 8.64
CA LYS A 16 -17.98 -11.31 9.29
C LYS A 16 -17.89 -11.41 10.82
N ASP A 17 -18.47 -10.42 11.50
CA ASP A 17 -18.61 -10.38 12.97
C ASP A 17 -17.30 -10.36 13.76
N THR A 18 -16.15 -10.25 13.07
CA THR A 18 -14.81 -10.25 13.69
C THR A 18 -14.52 -9.01 14.54
N ILE A 19 -15.30 -7.95 14.42
CA ILE A 19 -15.13 -6.70 15.20
C ILE A 19 -15.17 -6.93 16.71
N SER A 20 -15.86 -7.98 17.18
CA SER A 20 -15.91 -8.36 18.59
C SER A 20 -14.54 -8.64 19.20
N SER A 21 -13.55 -8.99 18.36
CA SER A 21 -12.15 -9.22 18.77
C SER A 21 -11.46 -7.96 19.30
N LEU A 22 -12.02 -6.77 19.10
CA LEU A 22 -11.54 -5.54 19.76
C LEU A 22 -11.54 -5.64 21.30
N SER A 23 -12.35 -6.51 21.89
CA SER A 23 -12.32 -6.78 23.32
C SER A 23 -10.98 -7.39 23.81
N GLU A 24 -10.21 -8.03 22.92
CA GLU A 24 -8.88 -8.59 23.22
C GLU A 24 -7.84 -7.50 23.54
N LEU A 25 -8.06 -6.25 23.09
CA LEU A 25 -7.17 -5.13 23.37
C LEU A 25 -6.97 -4.91 24.88
N LYS A 26 -7.94 -5.30 25.70
CA LYS A 26 -7.84 -5.21 27.17
C LYS A 26 -6.62 -5.94 27.76
N ALA A 27 -6.10 -6.94 27.08
CA ALA A 27 -4.90 -7.67 27.52
C ALA A 27 -3.61 -6.82 27.39
N TYR A 28 -3.64 -5.72 26.65
CA TYR A 28 -2.47 -4.89 26.34
C TYR A 28 -2.43 -3.57 27.14
N GLY A 29 -3.49 -3.22 27.84
CA GLY A 29 -3.53 -2.01 28.65
C GLY A 29 -4.94 -1.52 28.93
N SER A 30 -5.03 -0.26 29.30
CA SER A 30 -6.30 0.40 29.68
C SER A 30 -6.61 1.66 28.87
N LYS A 31 -5.62 2.24 28.21
CA LYS A 31 -5.76 3.48 27.43
C LYS A 31 -5.40 3.23 25.96
N VAL A 32 -6.34 3.50 25.07
CA VAL A 32 -6.18 3.33 23.62
C VAL A 32 -6.32 4.66 22.90
N LEU A 33 -5.40 4.94 21.95
CA LEU A 33 -5.58 6.01 20.98
C LEU A 33 -6.30 5.43 19.76
N LEU A 34 -7.54 5.85 19.52
CA LEU A 34 -8.31 5.54 18.32
C LEU A 34 -7.97 6.54 17.22
N VAL A 35 -7.38 6.04 16.12
CA VAL A 35 -6.98 6.85 14.96
C VAL A 35 -7.91 6.56 13.79
N TYR A 36 -8.43 7.60 13.12
CA TYR A 36 -9.29 7.45 11.95
C TYR A 36 -9.27 8.68 11.04
N GLY A 37 -9.73 8.50 9.80
CA GLY A 37 -9.74 9.54 8.76
C GLY A 37 -10.91 10.53 8.87
N GLY A 38 -11.47 10.93 7.72
CA GLY A 38 -12.47 11.98 7.56
C GLY A 38 -13.91 11.66 8.05
N GLY A 39 -14.13 10.56 8.77
CA GLY A 39 -15.41 10.25 9.41
C GLY A 39 -16.32 9.29 8.63
N SER A 40 -15.85 8.58 7.63
CA SER A 40 -16.61 7.51 6.94
C SER A 40 -17.10 6.44 7.92
N ILE A 41 -16.27 6.07 8.89
CA ILE A 41 -16.59 5.08 9.92
C ILE A 41 -17.72 5.52 10.87
N LYS A 42 -17.94 6.84 11.03
CA LYS A 42 -19.09 7.38 11.77
C LYS A 42 -20.39 7.28 10.98
N LYS A 43 -20.29 7.46 9.64
CA LYS A 43 -21.47 7.40 8.77
C LYS A 43 -22.01 5.97 8.60
N ASN A 44 -21.15 4.97 8.61
CA ASN A 44 -21.54 3.56 8.45
C ASN A 44 -21.75 2.81 9.78
N GLY A 45 -21.62 3.49 10.94
CA GLY A 45 -21.86 2.93 12.27
C GLY A 45 -20.72 2.10 12.85
N LEU A 46 -19.61 1.91 12.13
CA LEU A 46 -18.45 1.15 12.60
C LEU A 46 -17.81 1.81 13.82
N TYR A 47 -17.75 3.14 13.84
CA TYR A 47 -17.25 3.91 14.98
C TYR A 47 -18.06 3.62 16.26
N ASP A 48 -19.39 3.69 16.20
CA ASP A 48 -20.24 3.47 17.38
C ASP A 48 -20.12 2.04 17.90
N THR A 49 -20.04 1.08 16.98
CA THR A 49 -19.82 -0.35 17.31
C THR A 49 -18.48 -0.55 17.99
N ALA A 50 -17.39 -0.01 17.45
CA ALA A 50 -16.06 -0.12 18.04
C ALA A 50 -16.01 0.56 19.42
N MET A 51 -16.52 1.78 19.53
CA MET A 51 -16.55 2.52 20.81
C MET A 51 -17.33 1.79 21.90
N LYS A 52 -18.45 1.13 21.53
CA LYS A 52 -19.21 0.32 22.49
C LYS A 52 -18.37 -0.85 22.99
N ILE A 53 -17.74 -1.61 22.10
CA ILE A 53 -16.92 -2.78 22.47
C ILE A 53 -15.75 -2.37 23.35
N LEU A 54 -15.03 -1.30 23.00
CA LEU A 54 -13.89 -0.81 23.77
C LEU A 54 -14.31 -0.36 25.19
N LYS A 55 -15.44 0.35 25.32
CA LYS A 55 -15.98 0.77 26.61
C LYS A 55 -16.47 -0.41 27.45
N ASP A 56 -17.17 -1.37 26.84
CA ASP A 56 -17.65 -2.58 27.51
C ASP A 56 -16.45 -3.43 28.01
N ALA A 57 -15.31 -3.40 27.30
CA ALA A 57 -14.05 -4.01 27.74
C ALA A 57 -13.32 -3.20 28.84
N GLY A 58 -13.83 -2.04 29.24
CA GLY A 58 -13.23 -1.18 30.28
C GLY A 58 -11.99 -0.42 29.80
N LEU A 59 -11.93 -0.06 28.51
CA LEU A 59 -10.87 0.77 27.95
C LEU A 59 -11.26 2.25 27.96
N THR A 60 -10.28 3.11 28.26
CA THR A 60 -10.39 4.56 28.09
C THR A 60 -9.90 4.92 26.69
N VAL A 61 -10.76 5.56 25.89
CA VAL A 61 -10.47 5.88 24.49
C VAL A 61 -10.13 7.36 24.35
N PHE A 62 -8.99 7.64 23.75
CA PHE A 62 -8.57 8.95 23.24
C PHE A 62 -8.66 8.93 21.73
N GLU A 63 -8.86 10.07 21.08
CA GLU A 63 -9.12 10.10 19.63
C GLU A 63 -8.12 10.99 18.88
N LEU A 64 -7.65 10.50 17.73
CA LEU A 64 -6.98 11.26 16.69
C LEU A 64 -7.78 11.09 15.39
N SER A 65 -8.52 12.12 15.02
CA SER A 65 -9.35 12.13 13.80
C SER A 65 -8.72 12.97 12.70
N GLY A 66 -9.19 12.77 11.48
CA GLY A 66 -8.84 13.62 10.33
C GLY A 66 -7.53 13.21 9.66
N VAL A 67 -7.13 11.94 9.75
CA VAL A 67 -6.01 11.46 8.94
C VAL A 67 -6.37 11.57 7.47
N GLU A 68 -5.54 12.30 6.72
CA GLU A 68 -5.71 12.56 5.30
C GLU A 68 -5.17 11.39 4.45
N PRO A 69 -5.63 11.26 3.18
CA PRO A 69 -4.87 10.50 2.18
C PRO A 69 -3.43 11.03 2.08
N ASN A 70 -2.45 10.15 1.78
CA ASN A 70 -1.03 10.50 1.91
C ASN A 70 -0.75 11.13 3.28
N PRO A 71 -0.72 10.34 4.38
CA PRO A 71 -0.82 10.87 5.75
C PRO A 71 0.32 11.84 6.05
N LYS A 72 -0.04 12.97 6.67
CA LYS A 72 0.87 14.10 6.87
C LYS A 72 1.59 13.99 8.22
N ILE A 73 2.85 14.42 8.25
CA ILE A 73 3.67 14.38 9.48
C ILE A 73 3.09 15.22 10.62
N GLU A 74 2.35 16.29 10.29
CA GLU A 74 1.69 17.13 11.31
C GLU A 74 0.63 16.34 12.08
N THR A 75 -0.12 15.46 11.41
CA THR A 75 -1.11 14.58 12.06
C THR A 75 -0.42 13.52 12.91
N VAL A 76 0.69 12.97 12.44
CA VAL A 76 1.52 12.05 13.23
C VAL A 76 2.03 12.72 14.50
N ARG A 77 2.59 13.93 14.43
CA ARG A 77 3.09 14.68 15.57
C ARG A 77 2.01 14.91 16.65
N LYS A 78 0.79 15.25 16.22
CA LYS A 78 -0.37 15.37 17.13
C LYS A 78 -0.68 14.06 17.86
N GLY A 79 -0.66 12.93 17.14
CA GLY A 79 -0.86 11.61 17.71
C GLY A 79 0.21 11.24 18.74
N VAL A 80 1.47 11.52 18.44
CA VAL A 80 2.60 11.31 19.35
C VAL A 80 2.44 12.14 20.63
N GLU A 81 2.04 13.41 20.50
CA GLU A 81 1.79 14.30 21.65
C GLU A 81 0.68 13.75 22.55
N ILE A 82 -0.45 13.31 21.98
CA ILE A 82 -1.54 12.68 22.74
C ILE A 82 -1.01 11.44 23.48
N CYS A 83 -0.26 10.57 22.77
CA CYS A 83 0.28 9.35 23.37
C CYS A 83 1.16 9.64 24.60
N LYS A 84 2.05 10.63 24.49
CA LYS A 84 2.98 10.99 25.57
C LYS A 84 2.25 11.67 26.73
N ASN A 85 1.36 12.64 26.47
CA ASN A 85 0.67 13.42 27.49
C ASN A 85 -0.32 12.57 28.29
N GLU A 86 -1.05 11.68 27.63
CA GLU A 86 -2.10 10.88 28.25
C GLU A 86 -1.59 9.51 28.75
N GLY A 87 -0.36 9.14 28.41
CA GLY A 87 0.21 7.83 28.74
C GLY A 87 -0.57 6.69 28.08
N ILE A 88 -0.72 6.75 26.77
CA ILE A 88 -1.42 5.74 25.95
C ILE A 88 -0.67 4.42 25.99
N ASP A 89 -1.41 3.31 26.14
CA ASP A 89 -0.86 1.95 26.18
C ASP A 89 -0.75 1.32 24.78
N MET A 90 -1.67 1.68 23.85
CA MET A 90 -1.77 1.08 22.51
C MET A 90 -2.46 2.00 21.52
N VAL A 91 -2.25 1.76 20.22
CA VAL A 91 -2.87 2.50 19.10
C VAL A 91 -3.81 1.58 18.34
N LEU A 92 -5.04 2.03 18.06
CA LEU A 92 -6.03 1.36 17.23
C LEU A 92 -6.34 2.24 16.02
N ALA A 93 -6.00 1.77 14.83
CA ALA A 93 -6.40 2.37 13.57
C ALA A 93 -7.76 1.82 13.11
N ILE A 94 -8.71 2.67 12.71
CA ILE A 94 -9.91 2.23 11.97
C ILE A 94 -9.98 3.02 10.67
N GLY A 95 -9.56 2.37 9.57
CA GLY A 95 -9.46 3.05 8.27
C GLY A 95 -8.77 2.24 7.19
N GLY A 96 -8.36 2.91 6.12
CA GLY A 96 -7.49 2.36 5.09
C GLY A 96 -6.01 2.56 5.40
N GLY A 97 -5.14 2.26 4.44
CA GLY A 97 -3.69 2.29 4.58
C GLY A 97 -3.14 3.56 5.21
N SER A 98 -3.56 4.74 4.75
CA SER A 98 -3.10 6.03 5.31
C SER A 98 -3.34 6.14 6.82
N THR A 99 -4.47 5.62 7.33
CA THR A 99 -4.78 5.63 8.76
C THR A 99 -3.88 4.69 9.53
N ILE A 100 -3.60 3.51 8.98
CA ILE A 100 -2.75 2.50 9.61
C ILE A 100 -1.29 2.99 9.59
N ASP A 101 -0.80 3.52 8.48
CA ASP A 101 0.56 4.08 8.36
C ASP A 101 0.80 5.22 9.35
N CYS A 102 -0.14 6.17 9.44
CA CYS A 102 -0.12 7.22 10.47
C CYS A 102 0.00 6.61 11.87
N SER A 103 -0.80 5.58 12.17
CA SER A 103 -0.84 4.92 13.47
C SER A 103 0.46 4.19 13.80
N LYS A 104 1.11 3.57 12.83
CA LYS A 104 2.42 2.93 12.97
C LYS A 104 3.49 3.93 13.41
N VAL A 105 3.57 5.06 12.70
CA VAL A 105 4.57 6.10 13.04
C VAL A 105 4.22 6.83 14.33
N VAL A 106 2.94 7.01 14.65
CA VAL A 106 2.49 7.51 15.98
C VAL A 106 2.94 6.56 17.09
N ALA A 107 2.72 5.25 16.93
CA ALA A 107 3.11 4.25 17.92
C ALA A 107 4.62 4.20 18.16
N ALA A 108 5.43 4.28 17.09
CA ALA A 108 6.89 4.38 17.18
C ALA A 108 7.34 5.71 17.79
N GLY A 109 6.78 6.84 17.35
CA GLY A 109 7.09 8.18 17.85
C GLY A 109 6.75 8.37 19.32
N ALA A 110 5.73 7.67 19.85
CA ALA A 110 5.41 7.67 21.27
C ALA A 110 6.53 7.08 22.14
N LYS A 111 7.41 6.25 21.58
CA LYS A 111 8.57 5.64 22.24
C LYS A 111 9.91 6.27 21.85
N TYR A 112 9.88 7.40 21.12
CA TYR A 112 11.05 8.09 20.63
C TYR A 112 11.15 9.50 21.22
N ASP A 113 12.36 9.91 21.62
CA ASP A 113 12.56 11.22 22.26
C ASP A 113 12.74 12.39 21.27
N GLY A 114 12.93 12.09 19.98
CA GLY A 114 13.07 13.08 18.90
C GLY A 114 11.77 13.36 18.16
N ASP A 115 11.88 13.99 16.99
CA ASP A 115 10.76 14.23 16.08
C ASP A 115 10.41 12.94 15.32
N ALA A 116 9.12 12.68 15.14
CA ALA A 116 8.65 11.49 14.41
C ALA A 116 9.13 11.45 12.95
N TRP A 117 9.46 12.59 12.34
CA TRP A 117 10.04 12.65 11.00
C TRP A 117 11.41 12.00 10.92
N ASP A 118 12.20 12.02 11.99
CA ASP A 118 13.48 11.31 12.06
C ASP A 118 13.33 9.81 11.84
N LEU A 119 12.18 9.22 12.29
CA LEU A 119 11.86 7.81 12.13
C LEU A 119 11.39 7.49 10.70
N VAL A 120 10.81 8.47 10.02
CA VAL A 120 10.42 8.36 8.61
C VAL A 120 11.66 8.39 7.72
N LEU A 121 12.61 9.26 8.00
CA LEU A 121 13.87 9.36 7.24
C LEU A 121 14.82 8.19 7.50
N ASP A 122 14.75 7.58 8.67
CA ASP A 122 15.63 6.47 9.06
C ASP A 122 14.90 5.49 9.99
N GLY A 123 14.30 4.46 9.39
CA GLY A 123 13.59 3.39 10.12
C GLY A 123 14.47 2.63 11.12
N SER A 124 15.80 2.67 10.97
CA SER A 124 16.72 2.04 11.93
C SER A 124 16.70 2.70 13.31
N LYS A 125 16.19 3.93 13.42
CA LYS A 125 16.00 4.64 14.69
C LYS A 125 14.80 4.11 15.48
N VAL A 126 13.87 3.39 14.87
CA VAL A 126 12.76 2.76 15.57
C VAL A 126 13.27 1.59 16.39
N LYS A 127 13.32 1.76 17.72
CA LYS A 127 13.77 0.72 18.68
C LYS A 127 12.66 0.13 19.51
N ALA A 128 11.47 0.73 19.46
CA ALA A 128 10.26 0.28 20.12
C ALA A 128 9.04 1.00 19.51
N ALA A 129 7.86 0.42 19.68
CA ALA A 129 6.58 1.04 19.38
C ALA A 129 5.54 0.63 20.43
N LEU A 130 4.45 1.39 20.57
CA LEU A 130 3.26 0.91 21.25
C LEU A 130 2.64 -0.26 20.44
N PRO A 131 1.95 -1.23 21.07
CA PRO A 131 1.17 -2.22 20.34
C PRO A 131 0.20 -1.56 19.37
N ILE A 132 0.14 -2.07 18.14
CA ILE A 132 -0.66 -1.54 17.03
C ILE A 132 -1.76 -2.53 16.70
N PHE A 133 -2.97 -2.01 16.57
CA PHE A 133 -4.16 -2.75 16.18
C PHE A 133 -4.85 -2.01 15.05
N ASP A 134 -5.51 -2.74 14.16
CA ASP A 134 -6.27 -2.09 13.10
C ASP A 134 -7.57 -2.83 12.74
N VAL A 135 -8.48 -2.05 12.15
CA VAL A 135 -9.69 -2.50 11.48
C VAL A 135 -9.64 -1.93 10.06
N LEU A 136 -9.35 -2.78 9.10
CA LEU A 136 -9.18 -2.38 7.72
C LEU A 136 -10.51 -2.06 7.05
N THR A 137 -10.59 -0.90 6.38
CA THR A 137 -11.81 -0.47 5.66
C THR A 137 -11.60 -0.23 4.16
N LEU A 138 -10.40 -0.43 3.65
CA LEU A 138 -10.02 -0.29 2.24
C LEU A 138 -8.91 -1.27 1.90
N SER A 139 -9.13 -2.16 0.94
CA SER A 139 -8.09 -3.07 0.43
C SER A 139 -7.21 -2.33 -0.59
N ALA A 140 -5.93 -2.14 -0.28
CA ALA A 140 -4.94 -1.48 -1.12
C ALA A 140 -3.51 -1.83 -0.67
N THR A 141 -3.00 -1.12 0.32
CA THR A 141 -1.59 -1.07 0.72
C THR A 141 -1.04 -2.34 1.36
N GLY A 142 -1.88 -3.23 1.93
CA GLY A 142 -1.42 -4.42 2.68
C GLY A 142 -0.78 -4.10 4.04
N THR A 143 -0.81 -2.83 4.46
CA THR A 143 -0.13 -2.32 5.67
C THR A 143 -0.63 -2.96 6.97
N GLU A 144 -1.78 -3.61 6.95
CA GLU A 144 -2.33 -4.37 8.08
C GLU A 144 -1.51 -5.61 8.46
N MET A 145 -0.53 -5.98 7.63
CA MET A 145 0.29 -7.18 7.86
C MET A 145 1.75 -7.00 7.42
N ASP A 146 2.26 -5.77 7.44
CA ASP A 146 3.63 -5.45 7.06
C ASP A 146 4.32 -4.50 8.08
N PRO A 147 5.64 -4.34 8.03
CA PRO A 147 6.39 -3.44 8.89
C PRO A 147 6.48 -1.99 8.37
N PHE A 148 5.91 -1.67 7.21
CA PHE A 148 6.15 -0.42 6.50
C PHE A 148 5.08 0.64 6.80
N ALA A 149 5.45 1.89 6.61
CA ALA A 149 4.55 3.05 6.62
C ALA A 149 5.09 4.14 5.71
N VAL A 150 4.20 4.89 5.06
CA VAL A 150 4.57 6.01 4.18
C VAL A 150 3.96 7.30 4.69
N ILE A 151 4.79 8.32 4.93
CA ILE A 151 4.37 9.62 5.49
C ILE A 151 4.86 10.75 4.60
N SER A 152 4.05 11.79 4.44
CA SER A 152 4.35 12.98 3.65
C SER A 152 4.68 14.20 4.53
N ASP A 153 5.68 14.99 4.12
CA ASP A 153 5.93 16.35 4.59
C ASP A 153 5.68 17.32 3.41
N MET A 154 4.48 17.88 3.35
CA MET A 154 4.08 18.77 2.24
C MET A 154 4.85 20.09 2.24
N SER A 155 5.44 20.49 3.38
CA SER A 155 6.24 21.71 3.45
C SER A 155 7.56 21.58 2.71
N LYS A 156 8.00 20.35 2.46
CA LYS A 156 9.26 20.01 1.78
C LYS A 156 9.04 19.35 0.42
N ASN A 157 7.79 19.06 0.03
CA ASN A 157 7.44 18.18 -1.09
C ASN A 157 8.20 16.83 -0.94
N GLU A 158 7.99 16.17 0.19
CA GLU A 158 8.61 14.88 0.51
C GLU A 158 7.54 13.86 0.90
N LYS A 159 7.68 12.63 0.38
CA LYS A 159 6.90 11.45 0.75
C LYS A 159 7.85 10.27 0.82
N TRP A 160 8.05 9.75 2.03
CA TRP A 160 9.04 8.71 2.29
C TRP A 160 8.41 7.49 2.95
N GLY A 161 8.87 6.32 2.50
CA GLY A 161 8.60 5.06 3.18
C GLY A 161 9.61 4.80 4.28
N THR A 162 9.13 4.27 5.40
CA THR A 162 9.96 3.77 6.51
C THR A 162 9.49 2.38 6.90
N GLY A 163 10.32 1.62 7.61
CA GLY A 163 9.95 0.28 8.05
C GLY A 163 10.74 -0.18 9.26
N SER A 164 10.07 -0.93 10.14
CA SER A 164 10.71 -1.55 11.31
C SER A 164 9.89 -2.74 11.79
N PRO A 165 10.53 -3.83 12.25
CA PRO A 165 9.82 -4.96 12.87
C PRO A 165 8.93 -4.55 14.06
N TYR A 166 9.21 -3.44 14.71
CA TYR A 166 8.41 -2.90 15.82
C TYR A 166 7.10 -2.24 15.36
N MET A 167 6.94 -1.96 14.05
CA MET A 167 5.76 -1.31 13.48
C MET A 167 4.76 -2.30 12.86
N VAL A 168 5.05 -3.60 12.90
CA VAL A 168 4.10 -4.62 12.45
C VAL A 168 2.88 -4.64 13.37
N PRO A 169 1.63 -4.58 12.83
CA PRO A 169 0.44 -4.67 13.65
C PRO A 169 0.40 -5.97 14.48
N THR A 170 0.00 -5.84 15.74
CA THR A 170 -0.16 -6.99 16.66
C THR A 170 -1.39 -7.83 16.27
N MET A 171 -2.47 -7.15 15.87
CA MET A 171 -3.71 -7.79 15.44
C MET A 171 -4.44 -6.89 14.45
N SER A 172 -4.97 -7.48 13.39
CA SER A 172 -5.75 -6.79 12.37
C SER A 172 -7.09 -7.47 12.13
N ILE A 173 -8.15 -6.68 12.04
CA ILE A 173 -9.52 -7.13 11.79
C ILE A 173 -9.87 -6.80 10.34
N LEU A 174 -10.10 -7.84 9.56
CA LEU A 174 -10.36 -7.79 8.12
C LEU A 174 -11.78 -8.32 7.83
N ASN A 175 -12.78 -7.44 7.92
CA ASN A 175 -14.15 -7.76 7.48
C ASN A 175 -14.42 -7.12 6.11
N PRO A 176 -14.58 -7.91 5.04
CA PRO A 176 -14.85 -7.42 3.70
C PRO A 176 -16.05 -6.48 3.60
N GLU A 177 -17.05 -6.61 4.47
CA GLU A 177 -18.25 -5.74 4.49
C GLU A 177 -17.91 -4.28 4.75
N TYR A 178 -16.82 -3.98 5.47
CA TYR A 178 -16.38 -2.61 5.73
C TYR A 178 -15.87 -1.89 4.48
N THR A 179 -15.60 -2.64 3.39
CA THR A 179 -15.20 -2.09 2.10
C THR A 179 -16.37 -1.83 1.15
N PHE A 180 -17.62 -2.20 1.48
CA PHE A 180 -18.79 -2.04 0.58
C PHE A 180 -19.08 -0.56 0.26
N SER A 181 -18.80 0.34 1.18
CA SER A 181 -18.99 1.78 1.00
C SER A 181 -17.85 2.50 0.30
N VAL A 182 -16.79 1.78 -0.07
CA VAL A 182 -15.65 2.34 -0.81
C VAL A 182 -16.09 2.75 -2.20
N SER A 183 -15.74 3.96 -2.62
CA SER A 183 -16.09 4.47 -3.95
C SER A 183 -15.45 3.65 -5.07
N LYS A 184 -16.05 3.69 -6.27
CA LYS A 184 -15.47 3.03 -7.46
C LYS A 184 -14.05 3.52 -7.73
N LYS A 185 -13.81 4.83 -7.61
CA LYS A 185 -12.47 5.42 -7.77
C LYS A 185 -11.46 4.78 -6.81
N GLN A 186 -11.79 4.70 -5.53
CA GLN A 186 -10.89 4.12 -4.53
C GLN A 186 -10.76 2.59 -4.66
N THR A 187 -11.80 1.89 -5.11
CA THR A 187 -11.72 0.46 -5.43
C THR A 187 -10.75 0.22 -6.59
N ALA A 188 -10.82 1.04 -7.64
CA ALA A 188 -9.92 0.96 -8.79
C ALA A 188 -8.47 1.27 -8.40
N ALA A 189 -8.26 2.39 -7.70
CA ALA A 189 -6.93 2.79 -7.23
C ALA A 189 -6.31 1.76 -6.28
N GLY A 190 -7.09 1.23 -5.33
CA GLY A 190 -6.61 0.19 -4.41
C GLY A 190 -6.27 -1.12 -5.13
N THR A 191 -7.06 -1.50 -6.15
CA THR A 191 -6.74 -2.67 -6.98
C THR A 191 -5.43 -2.48 -7.75
N ALA A 192 -5.21 -1.29 -8.31
CA ALA A 192 -3.96 -0.96 -9.00
C ALA A 192 -2.74 -0.96 -8.06
N ASP A 193 -2.91 -0.46 -6.85
CA ASP A 193 -1.89 -0.45 -5.80
C ASP A 193 -1.46 -1.88 -5.42
N MET A 194 -2.41 -2.75 -5.09
CA MET A 194 -2.13 -4.17 -4.81
C MET A 194 -1.45 -4.88 -5.99
N MET A 195 -1.88 -4.59 -7.23
CA MET A 195 -1.26 -5.15 -8.43
C MET A 195 0.15 -4.61 -8.62
N SER A 196 0.41 -3.33 -8.36
CA SER A 196 1.75 -2.73 -8.43
C SER A 196 2.70 -3.38 -7.43
N HIS A 197 2.30 -3.53 -6.16
CA HIS A 197 3.08 -4.27 -5.16
C HIS A 197 3.45 -5.67 -5.65
N THR A 198 2.46 -6.39 -6.18
CA THR A 198 2.67 -7.75 -6.66
C THR A 198 3.58 -7.79 -7.89
N MET A 199 3.41 -6.86 -8.84
CA MET A 199 4.22 -6.80 -10.06
C MET A 199 5.67 -6.38 -9.76
N GLU A 200 5.87 -5.41 -8.86
CA GLU A 200 7.23 -5.01 -8.47
C GLU A 200 7.99 -6.12 -7.74
N ASN A 201 7.31 -7.04 -7.06
CA ASN A 201 7.89 -8.26 -6.52
C ASN A 201 8.05 -9.38 -7.58
N TYR A 202 7.13 -9.48 -8.54
CA TYR A 202 7.13 -10.49 -9.60
C TYR A 202 8.30 -10.31 -10.58
N PHE A 203 8.56 -9.07 -11.00
CA PHE A 203 9.68 -8.72 -11.90
C PHE A 203 10.98 -8.74 -11.11
N SER A 204 11.62 -9.92 -11.07
CA SER A 204 12.91 -10.18 -10.44
C SER A 204 13.69 -11.23 -11.23
N MET A 205 15.03 -11.20 -11.17
CA MET A 205 15.90 -12.11 -11.95
C MET A 205 16.08 -13.48 -11.32
N GLU A 206 15.64 -13.69 -10.08
CA GLU A 206 15.88 -14.95 -9.38
C GLU A 206 14.89 -16.04 -9.79
N ASN A 207 15.42 -17.28 -9.84
CA ASN A 207 14.60 -18.48 -9.97
C ASN A 207 13.91 -18.81 -8.64
N ALA A 208 12.82 -18.11 -8.38
CA ALA A 208 12.00 -18.24 -7.19
C ALA A 208 10.56 -18.65 -7.57
N ASP A 209 10.42 -19.88 -8.07
CA ASP A 209 9.15 -20.39 -8.62
C ASP A 209 7.99 -20.25 -7.63
N CYS A 210 8.24 -20.51 -6.34
CA CYS A 210 7.20 -20.41 -5.31
C CYS A 210 6.64 -18.97 -5.24
N GLN A 211 7.50 -17.97 -5.09
CA GLN A 211 7.12 -16.56 -5.05
C GLN A 211 6.46 -16.12 -6.35
N LYS A 212 7.03 -16.54 -7.49
CA LYS A 212 6.52 -16.20 -8.82
C LYS A 212 5.10 -16.74 -9.04
N PHE A 213 4.87 -18.03 -8.78
CA PHE A 213 3.55 -18.64 -8.97
C PHE A 213 2.50 -18.09 -7.99
N MET A 214 2.91 -17.74 -6.76
CA MET A 214 2.03 -17.05 -5.82
C MET A 214 1.67 -15.66 -6.32
N ALA A 215 2.63 -14.88 -6.83
CA ALA A 215 2.40 -13.55 -7.40
C ALA A 215 1.46 -13.61 -8.61
N GLU A 216 1.64 -14.57 -9.53
CA GLU A 216 0.73 -14.81 -10.65
C GLU A 216 -0.70 -15.13 -10.18
N GLY A 217 -0.83 -15.96 -9.14
CA GLY A 217 -2.11 -16.28 -8.51
C GLY A 217 -2.80 -15.06 -7.90
N LEU A 218 -2.03 -14.20 -7.21
CA LEU A 218 -2.53 -12.94 -6.66
C LEU A 218 -2.98 -11.98 -7.77
N LEU A 219 -2.18 -11.78 -8.82
CA LEU A 219 -2.53 -10.92 -9.96
C LEU A 219 -3.83 -11.38 -10.63
N ARG A 220 -3.96 -12.68 -10.94
CA ARG A 220 -5.22 -13.22 -11.51
C ARG A 220 -6.41 -13.03 -10.56
N THR A 221 -6.20 -13.16 -9.26
CA THR A 221 -7.25 -12.93 -8.24
C THR A 221 -7.69 -11.46 -8.25
N MET A 222 -6.74 -10.51 -8.31
CA MET A 222 -7.01 -9.08 -8.34
C MET A 222 -7.71 -8.66 -9.63
N ILE A 223 -7.27 -9.14 -10.78
CA ILE A 223 -7.89 -8.87 -12.10
C ILE A 223 -9.35 -9.32 -12.10
N LYS A 224 -9.60 -10.57 -11.69
CA LYS A 224 -10.96 -11.12 -11.64
C LYS A 224 -11.86 -10.37 -10.66
N ASN A 225 -11.41 -10.23 -9.43
CA ASN A 225 -12.26 -9.71 -8.35
C ASN A 225 -12.33 -8.17 -8.33
N GLY A 226 -11.32 -7.47 -8.84
CA GLY A 226 -11.35 -6.01 -9.03
C GLY A 226 -12.47 -5.59 -9.95
N SER A 227 -12.61 -6.25 -11.10
CA SER A 227 -13.70 -6.00 -12.04
C SER A 227 -15.08 -6.26 -11.41
N VAL A 228 -15.22 -7.35 -10.64
CA VAL A 228 -16.48 -7.68 -9.96
C VAL A 228 -16.79 -6.68 -8.85
N ALA A 229 -15.83 -6.33 -8.00
CA ALA A 229 -16.02 -5.36 -6.91
C ALA A 229 -16.35 -3.95 -7.43
N LEU A 230 -15.84 -3.57 -8.61
CA LEU A 230 -16.17 -2.30 -9.26
C LEU A 230 -17.62 -2.27 -9.76
N ALA A 231 -18.09 -3.39 -10.35
CA ALA A 231 -19.46 -3.53 -10.88
C ALA A 231 -20.49 -3.77 -9.77
N GLN A 232 -20.12 -4.53 -8.73
CA GLN A 232 -20.94 -4.96 -7.61
C GLN A 232 -20.23 -4.63 -6.30
N PRO A 233 -20.32 -3.39 -5.80
CA PRO A 233 -19.55 -2.92 -4.64
C PRO A 233 -19.76 -3.70 -3.34
N ASP A 234 -20.93 -4.33 -3.19
CA ASP A 234 -21.35 -5.14 -2.05
C ASP A 234 -21.18 -6.67 -2.26
N ASN A 235 -20.48 -7.07 -3.32
CA ASN A 235 -20.17 -8.49 -3.54
C ASN A 235 -19.10 -8.95 -2.52
N TYR A 236 -19.56 -9.68 -1.51
CA TYR A 236 -18.72 -10.14 -0.40
C TYR A 236 -17.51 -10.95 -0.87
N GLU A 237 -17.72 -11.92 -1.77
CA GLU A 237 -16.67 -12.81 -2.24
C GLU A 237 -15.58 -12.03 -3.00
N ALA A 238 -15.98 -11.08 -3.85
CA ALA A 238 -15.01 -10.24 -4.56
C ALA A 238 -14.20 -9.37 -3.59
N ARG A 239 -14.87 -8.72 -2.62
CA ARG A 239 -14.21 -7.90 -1.60
C ARG A 239 -13.30 -8.73 -0.69
N ALA A 240 -13.72 -9.94 -0.31
CA ALA A 240 -12.93 -10.85 0.50
C ALA A 240 -11.66 -11.30 -0.21
N ASN A 241 -11.78 -11.67 -1.49
CA ASN A 241 -10.62 -12.07 -2.30
C ASN A 241 -9.64 -10.92 -2.53
N LEU A 242 -10.13 -9.69 -2.79
CA LEU A 242 -9.27 -8.51 -2.92
C LEU A 242 -8.56 -8.18 -1.61
N MET A 243 -9.29 -8.19 -0.48
CA MET A 243 -8.73 -7.90 0.83
C MET A 243 -7.60 -8.88 1.15
N TRP A 244 -7.83 -10.18 1.01
CA TRP A 244 -6.83 -11.19 1.31
C TRP A 244 -5.65 -11.18 0.33
N ALA A 245 -5.90 -10.95 -0.97
CA ALA A 245 -4.85 -10.83 -1.96
C ALA A 245 -3.96 -9.59 -1.70
N GLY A 246 -4.57 -8.44 -1.34
CA GLY A 246 -3.83 -7.22 -1.02
C GLY A 246 -2.92 -7.37 0.19
N THR A 247 -3.40 -8.03 1.25
CA THR A 247 -2.59 -8.34 2.44
C THR A 247 -1.31 -9.12 2.10
N HIS A 248 -1.37 -10.03 1.10
CA HIS A 248 -0.23 -10.84 0.69
C HIS A 248 0.67 -10.21 -0.37
N ALA A 249 0.26 -9.10 -0.95
CA ALA A 249 1.01 -8.45 -2.03
C ALA A 249 2.34 -7.84 -1.57
N ILE A 250 2.47 -7.51 -0.28
CA ILE A 250 3.63 -6.75 0.27
C ILE A 250 4.20 -7.33 1.57
N ASN A 251 3.58 -8.33 2.17
CA ASN A 251 4.01 -8.85 3.47
C ASN A 251 5.26 -9.76 3.44
N GLY A 252 5.98 -9.80 2.33
CA GLY A 252 7.19 -10.59 2.12
C GLY A 252 6.94 -11.93 1.43
N VAL A 253 5.72 -12.49 1.46
CA VAL A 253 5.44 -13.83 0.93
C VAL A 253 5.76 -14.00 -0.56
N VAL A 254 5.69 -12.91 -1.34
CA VAL A 254 6.00 -12.91 -2.78
C VAL A 254 7.32 -12.19 -3.12
N GLY A 255 7.98 -11.56 -2.15
CA GLY A 255 9.21 -10.78 -2.37
C GLY A 255 10.45 -11.31 -1.67
N ASP A 256 10.28 -12.01 -0.53
CA ASP A 256 11.40 -12.47 0.26
C ASP A 256 12.26 -13.49 -0.50
N GLY A 257 13.57 -13.27 -0.49
CA GLY A 257 14.53 -14.11 -1.21
C GLY A 257 14.73 -13.74 -2.67
N CYS A 258 14.11 -12.66 -3.15
CA CYS A 258 14.23 -12.11 -4.50
C CYS A 258 14.83 -10.69 -4.47
N SER A 259 15.27 -10.19 -5.63
CA SER A 259 15.62 -8.78 -5.88
C SER A 259 14.44 -8.10 -6.59
N PRO A 260 13.50 -7.53 -5.85
CA PRO A 260 12.31 -6.94 -6.46
C PRO A 260 12.64 -5.68 -7.26
N ALA A 261 11.73 -5.28 -8.13
CA ALA A 261 11.91 -4.08 -8.96
C ALA A 261 11.92 -2.80 -8.14
N TRP A 262 10.87 -2.56 -7.34
CA TRP A 262 10.68 -1.37 -6.50
C TRP A 262 11.16 -0.06 -7.16
N CYS A 263 10.71 0.18 -8.40
CA CYS A 263 11.02 1.38 -9.19
C CYS A 263 9.82 2.29 -9.34
N VAL A 264 8.62 1.72 -9.48
CA VAL A 264 7.40 2.49 -9.77
C VAL A 264 6.95 3.25 -8.51
N HIS A 265 7.02 2.63 -7.33
CA HIS A 265 6.68 3.30 -6.07
C HIS A 265 7.56 4.54 -5.78
N PRO A 266 8.90 4.50 -5.89
CA PRO A 266 9.72 5.71 -5.77
C PRO A 266 9.33 6.83 -6.74
N MET A 267 9.00 6.51 -7.99
CA MET A 267 8.52 7.48 -8.97
C MET A 267 7.17 8.08 -8.57
N GLU A 268 6.24 7.24 -8.12
CA GLU A 268 4.91 7.69 -7.69
C GLU A 268 4.96 8.52 -6.41
N HIS A 269 5.83 8.19 -5.47
CA HIS A 269 6.00 8.96 -4.25
C HIS A 269 6.35 10.43 -4.56
N GLU A 270 7.17 10.68 -5.56
CA GLU A 270 7.47 12.03 -6.01
C GLU A 270 6.26 12.73 -6.66
N LEU A 271 5.46 12.00 -7.47
CA LEU A 271 4.20 12.56 -7.99
C LEU A 271 3.24 12.95 -6.86
N SER A 272 3.06 12.10 -5.86
CA SER A 272 2.24 12.40 -4.70
C SER A 272 2.81 13.54 -3.84
N ALA A 273 4.13 13.61 -3.68
CA ALA A 273 4.80 14.65 -2.90
C ALA A 273 4.63 16.06 -3.52
N PHE A 274 4.65 16.14 -4.85
CA PHE A 274 4.54 17.42 -5.58
C PHE A 274 3.10 17.81 -5.94
N TYR A 275 2.22 16.82 -6.18
CA TYR A 275 0.88 17.07 -6.74
C TYR A 275 -0.26 16.51 -5.92
N ASP A 276 0.03 15.78 -4.83
CA ASP A 276 -0.95 15.14 -3.91
C ASP A 276 -2.01 14.30 -4.65
N ILE A 277 -1.60 13.58 -5.71
CA ILE A 277 -2.48 12.72 -6.49
C ILE A 277 -2.85 11.44 -5.72
N THR A 278 -3.88 10.72 -6.19
CA THR A 278 -4.25 9.42 -5.64
C THR A 278 -3.16 8.40 -5.96
N HIS A 279 -2.55 7.80 -4.93
CA HIS A 279 -1.39 6.90 -5.05
C HIS A 279 -1.57 5.80 -6.10
N GLY A 280 -2.64 5.00 -5.98
CA GLY A 280 -2.89 3.92 -6.94
C GLY A 280 -3.20 4.39 -8.38
N GLU A 281 -3.67 5.64 -8.57
CA GLU A 281 -3.80 6.21 -9.92
C GLU A 281 -2.42 6.51 -10.51
N GLY A 282 -1.50 7.09 -9.73
CA GLY A 282 -0.12 7.33 -10.14
C GLY A 282 0.62 6.04 -10.49
N LEU A 283 0.47 5.00 -9.67
CA LEU A 283 1.05 3.67 -9.94
C LEU A 283 0.50 3.06 -11.23
N ALA A 284 -0.82 3.11 -11.44
CA ALA A 284 -1.44 2.57 -12.66
C ALA A 284 -0.96 3.25 -13.94
N ILE A 285 -0.73 4.56 -13.87
CA ILE A 285 -0.25 5.35 -15.02
C ILE A 285 1.22 5.05 -15.31
N LEU A 286 2.06 4.97 -14.28
CA LEU A 286 3.51 4.77 -14.44
C LEU A 286 3.90 3.34 -14.78
N THR A 287 3.19 2.33 -14.27
CA THR A 287 3.58 0.92 -14.42
C THR A 287 3.73 0.48 -15.89
N PRO A 288 2.78 0.76 -16.80
CA PRO A 288 2.95 0.37 -18.19
C PRO A 288 4.11 1.09 -18.89
N ALA A 289 4.32 2.38 -18.62
CA ALA A 289 5.44 3.15 -19.19
C ALA A 289 6.79 2.59 -18.70
N TRP A 290 6.89 2.27 -17.40
CA TRP A 290 8.04 1.60 -16.84
C TRP A 290 8.28 0.23 -17.50
N MET A 291 7.24 -0.58 -17.69
CA MET A 291 7.34 -1.89 -18.33
C MET A 291 7.88 -1.79 -19.77
N GLU A 292 7.36 -0.85 -20.57
CA GLU A 292 7.85 -0.63 -21.94
C GLU A 292 9.32 -0.19 -21.93
N HIS A 293 9.71 0.67 -21.00
CA HIS A 293 11.09 1.18 -20.89
C HIS A 293 12.11 0.07 -20.56
N ILE A 294 11.75 -0.87 -19.69
CA ILE A 294 12.67 -1.95 -19.26
C ILE A 294 12.61 -3.22 -20.13
N LEU A 295 11.69 -3.29 -21.10
CA LEU A 295 11.58 -4.45 -22.00
C LEU A 295 12.75 -4.48 -22.98
N ASN A 296 13.60 -5.50 -22.86
CA ASN A 296 14.76 -5.76 -23.71
C ASN A 296 15.05 -7.26 -23.75
N ASP A 297 16.09 -7.68 -24.48
CA ASP A 297 16.43 -9.10 -24.63
C ASP A 297 16.66 -9.84 -23.31
N ASP A 298 17.21 -9.16 -22.28
CA ASP A 298 17.50 -9.77 -20.97
C ASP A 298 16.23 -9.93 -20.14
N THR A 299 15.29 -9.02 -20.25
CA THR A 299 14.03 -8.99 -19.46
C THR A 299 12.86 -9.68 -20.20
N LEU A 300 12.94 -9.85 -21.51
CA LEU A 300 11.89 -10.43 -22.37
C LEU A 300 11.27 -11.72 -21.81
N PRO A 301 12.04 -12.70 -21.30
CA PRO A 301 11.46 -13.94 -20.78
C PRO A 301 10.42 -13.70 -19.67
N MET A 302 10.63 -12.70 -18.78
CA MET A 302 9.69 -12.38 -17.70
C MET A 302 8.39 -11.77 -18.22
N PHE A 303 8.47 -10.92 -19.25
CA PHE A 303 7.30 -10.33 -19.90
C PHE A 303 6.49 -11.38 -20.66
N VAL A 304 7.15 -12.35 -21.30
CA VAL A 304 6.50 -13.49 -21.95
C VAL A 304 5.76 -14.35 -20.91
N GLU A 305 6.38 -14.64 -19.75
CA GLU A 305 5.74 -15.36 -18.67
C GLU A 305 4.56 -14.57 -18.09
N PHE A 306 4.70 -13.26 -17.86
CA PHE A 306 3.62 -12.38 -17.42
C PHE A 306 2.42 -12.43 -18.38
N ALA A 307 2.65 -12.31 -19.69
CA ALA A 307 1.60 -12.40 -20.69
C ALA A 307 0.90 -13.76 -20.68
N LYS A 308 1.64 -14.86 -20.59
CA LYS A 308 1.11 -16.24 -20.59
C LYS A 308 0.38 -16.56 -19.28
N ASN A 309 1.03 -16.33 -18.14
CA ASN A 309 0.59 -16.88 -16.86
C ASN A 309 -0.41 -15.99 -16.14
N VAL A 310 -0.32 -14.65 -16.33
CA VAL A 310 -1.24 -13.70 -15.71
C VAL A 310 -2.44 -13.44 -16.61
N TRP A 311 -2.20 -13.22 -17.91
CA TRP A 311 -3.24 -12.82 -18.87
C TRP A 311 -3.78 -13.96 -19.73
N GLY A 312 -3.13 -15.14 -19.72
CA GLY A 312 -3.55 -16.31 -20.52
C GLY A 312 -3.34 -16.11 -22.03
N LEU A 313 -2.41 -15.24 -22.42
CA LEU A 313 -2.11 -14.95 -23.82
C LEU A 313 -1.18 -16.03 -24.41
N SER A 314 -1.18 -16.15 -25.73
CA SER A 314 -0.30 -17.05 -26.47
C SER A 314 0.09 -16.44 -27.82
N GLY A 315 1.28 -16.76 -28.31
CA GLY A 315 1.81 -16.28 -29.58
C GLY A 315 3.18 -16.92 -29.86
N ASP A 316 3.63 -16.85 -31.11
CA ASP A 316 4.90 -17.42 -31.58
C ASP A 316 6.05 -16.40 -31.59
N ASP A 317 5.71 -15.09 -31.47
CA ASP A 317 6.67 -13.99 -31.36
C ASP A 317 6.71 -13.48 -29.93
N ASP A 318 7.83 -13.66 -29.27
CA ASP A 318 7.99 -13.35 -27.85
C ASP A 318 7.89 -11.84 -27.56
N TYR A 319 8.42 -10.96 -28.42
CA TYR A 319 8.26 -9.51 -28.28
C TYR A 319 6.81 -9.05 -28.47
N ALA A 320 6.14 -9.55 -29.51
CA ALA A 320 4.72 -9.28 -29.72
C ALA A 320 3.87 -9.75 -28.53
N LEU A 321 4.21 -10.89 -27.96
CA LEU A 321 3.51 -11.43 -26.79
C LEU A 321 3.78 -10.60 -25.51
N ALA A 322 5.01 -10.14 -25.31
CA ALA A 322 5.38 -9.26 -24.20
C ALA A 322 4.58 -7.94 -24.27
N HIS A 323 4.57 -7.27 -25.41
CA HIS A 323 3.76 -6.06 -25.62
C HIS A 323 2.26 -6.31 -25.44
N ALA A 324 1.74 -7.45 -25.92
CA ALA A 324 0.34 -7.82 -25.69
C ALA A 324 0.00 -7.97 -24.19
N GLY A 325 0.94 -8.45 -23.37
CA GLY A 325 0.79 -8.51 -21.90
C GLY A 325 0.72 -7.11 -21.27
N ILE A 326 1.56 -6.18 -21.71
CA ILE A 326 1.54 -4.77 -21.25
C ILE A 326 0.24 -4.09 -21.72
N ASP A 327 -0.20 -4.31 -22.94
CA ASP A 327 -1.47 -3.77 -23.46
C ASP A 327 -2.69 -4.32 -22.72
N ALA A 328 -2.66 -5.58 -22.30
CA ALA A 328 -3.70 -6.16 -21.46
C ALA A 328 -3.78 -5.46 -20.10
N LEU A 329 -2.63 -5.11 -19.51
CA LEU A 329 -2.55 -4.31 -18.27
C LEU A 329 -3.11 -2.90 -18.47
N LYS A 330 -2.69 -2.20 -19.53
CA LYS A 330 -3.22 -0.86 -19.92
C LYS A 330 -4.73 -0.90 -20.04
N LYS A 331 -5.26 -1.88 -20.78
CA LYS A 331 -6.70 -2.07 -20.96
C LYS A 331 -7.42 -2.34 -19.63
N PHE A 332 -6.85 -3.15 -18.77
CA PHE A 332 -7.43 -3.41 -17.46
C PHE A 332 -7.49 -2.15 -16.61
N PHE A 333 -6.40 -1.41 -16.47
CA PHE A 333 -6.38 -0.22 -15.64
C PHE A 333 -7.25 0.92 -16.21
N PHE A 334 -7.11 1.23 -17.49
CA PHE A 334 -7.69 2.44 -18.07
C PHE A 334 -9.12 2.24 -18.57
N GLU A 335 -9.43 1.07 -19.18
CA GLU A 335 -10.76 0.80 -19.70
C GLU A 335 -11.66 0.05 -18.69
N THR A 336 -11.14 -1.02 -18.08
CA THR A 336 -11.95 -1.85 -17.18
C THR A 336 -12.15 -1.21 -15.82
N MET A 337 -11.05 -0.72 -15.20
CA MET A 337 -11.10 -0.08 -13.89
C MET A 337 -11.43 1.41 -13.97
N GLY A 338 -11.30 2.03 -15.15
CA GLY A 338 -11.62 3.43 -15.39
C GLY A 338 -10.65 4.41 -14.72
N ILE A 339 -9.41 4.00 -14.50
CA ILE A 339 -8.34 4.86 -13.99
C ILE A 339 -7.93 5.82 -15.12
N PRO A 340 -7.61 7.10 -14.83
CA PRO A 340 -7.06 8.02 -15.82
C PRO A 340 -5.80 7.46 -16.50
N ALA A 341 -5.69 7.62 -17.83
CA ALA A 341 -4.67 6.93 -18.62
C ALA A 341 -3.31 7.66 -18.69
N ASN A 342 -3.20 8.88 -18.18
CA ASN A 342 -1.97 9.67 -18.22
C ASN A 342 -1.93 10.73 -17.11
N LEU A 343 -0.75 11.31 -16.89
CA LEU A 343 -0.53 12.29 -15.84
C LEU A 343 -1.32 13.60 -16.03
N ARG A 344 -1.63 13.99 -17.28
CA ARG A 344 -2.47 15.18 -17.54
C ARG A 344 -3.89 14.98 -17.02
N ALA A 345 -4.43 13.79 -17.15
CA ALA A 345 -5.78 13.46 -16.71
C ALA A 345 -5.96 13.47 -15.18
N VAL A 346 -4.87 13.38 -14.42
CA VAL A 346 -4.85 13.54 -12.95
C VAL A 346 -4.43 14.94 -12.50
N GLY A 347 -4.33 15.89 -13.43
CA GLY A 347 -4.13 17.31 -13.14
C GLY A 347 -2.69 17.82 -13.21
N ILE A 348 -1.74 17.02 -13.68
CA ILE A 348 -0.35 17.46 -13.91
C ILE A 348 -0.29 18.12 -15.29
N THR A 349 -0.10 19.43 -15.35
CA THR A 349 -0.27 20.21 -16.59
C THR A 349 1.02 20.49 -17.35
N ASP A 350 2.18 20.28 -16.72
CA ASP A 350 3.49 20.51 -17.32
C ASP A 350 4.56 19.59 -16.70
N ASP A 351 5.72 19.51 -17.34
CA ASP A 351 6.85 18.64 -16.98
C ASP A 351 7.96 19.33 -16.16
N ARG A 352 7.72 20.55 -15.68
CA ARG A 352 8.73 21.40 -15.01
C ARG A 352 9.41 20.74 -13.80
N ASN A 353 8.72 19.83 -13.12
CA ASN A 353 9.22 19.15 -11.92
C ASN A 353 9.82 17.76 -12.21
N PHE A 354 9.71 17.23 -13.43
CA PHE A 354 10.13 15.86 -13.73
C PHE A 354 11.62 15.61 -13.44
N GLU A 355 12.49 16.59 -13.76
CA GLU A 355 13.92 16.48 -13.47
C GLU A 355 14.25 16.40 -11.96
N VAL A 356 13.58 17.21 -11.13
CA VAL A 356 13.82 17.20 -9.68
C VAL A 356 13.21 15.96 -9.03
N MET A 357 12.05 15.52 -9.50
CA MET A 357 11.39 14.30 -9.06
C MET A 357 12.23 13.07 -9.43
N ALA A 358 12.68 12.97 -10.68
CA ALA A 358 13.50 11.85 -11.15
C ALA A 358 14.83 11.74 -10.38
N LYS A 359 15.44 12.86 -10.02
CA LYS A 359 16.66 12.87 -9.20
C LYS A 359 16.44 12.24 -7.82
N LYS A 360 15.28 12.45 -7.20
CA LYS A 360 14.94 11.85 -5.90
C LYS A 360 14.53 10.37 -6.07
N ALA A 361 13.67 10.08 -7.04
CA ALA A 361 13.17 8.75 -7.29
C ALA A 361 14.28 7.74 -7.63
N CYS A 362 15.32 8.15 -8.37
CA CYS A 362 16.43 7.25 -8.73
C CYS A 362 17.24 6.77 -7.52
N GLU A 363 17.25 7.51 -6.42
CA GLU A 363 17.87 7.04 -5.17
C GLU A 363 17.14 5.82 -4.58
N GLY A 364 15.81 5.81 -4.66
CA GLY A 364 14.96 4.68 -4.24
C GLY A 364 15.06 3.46 -5.15
N SER A 365 15.44 3.65 -6.43
CA SER A 365 15.52 2.58 -7.45
C SER A 365 16.87 1.85 -7.48
N LYS A 366 17.86 2.27 -6.71
CA LYS A 366 19.24 1.76 -6.79
C LYS A 366 19.40 0.26 -6.55
N GLY A 367 18.48 -0.37 -5.86
CA GLY A 367 18.50 -1.80 -5.55
C GLY A 367 17.69 -2.67 -6.50
N SER A 368 17.03 -2.10 -7.49
CA SER A 368 16.16 -2.84 -8.41
C SER A 368 16.93 -3.72 -9.38
N PHE A 369 16.27 -4.75 -9.91
CA PHE A 369 16.86 -5.67 -10.85
C PHE A 369 17.25 -5.03 -12.20
N VAL A 370 16.56 -3.96 -12.60
CA VAL A 370 16.94 -3.05 -13.70
C VAL A 370 17.07 -1.66 -13.09
N PRO A 371 18.28 -1.25 -12.65
CA PRO A 371 18.48 0.07 -12.07
C PRO A 371 18.17 1.17 -13.08
N LEU A 372 17.38 2.16 -12.67
CA LEU A 372 17.03 3.31 -13.51
C LEU A 372 17.92 4.50 -13.18
N SER A 373 18.45 5.14 -14.22
CA SER A 373 19.07 6.45 -14.08
C SER A 373 18.03 7.55 -13.93
N LYS A 374 18.48 8.75 -13.55
CA LYS A 374 17.60 9.93 -13.54
C LYS A 374 16.96 10.18 -14.92
N ASP A 375 17.73 10.01 -15.99
CA ASP A 375 17.26 10.30 -17.35
C ASP A 375 16.22 9.28 -17.81
N ASP A 376 16.40 7.98 -17.46
CA ASP A 376 15.38 6.93 -17.70
C ASP A 376 14.05 7.28 -17.02
N ILE A 377 14.09 7.75 -15.77
CA ILE A 377 12.88 8.14 -15.03
C ILE A 377 12.21 9.37 -15.66
N VAL A 378 12.98 10.34 -16.14
CA VAL A 378 12.42 11.49 -16.87
C VAL A 378 11.71 11.02 -18.14
N GLU A 379 12.28 10.06 -18.87
CA GLU A 379 11.64 9.49 -20.07
C GLU A 379 10.36 8.75 -19.71
N ILE A 380 10.34 7.93 -18.66
CA ILE A 380 9.13 7.26 -18.17
C ILE A 380 8.04 8.27 -17.79
N TYR A 381 8.38 9.35 -17.07
CA TYR A 381 7.42 10.42 -16.76
C TYR A 381 6.86 11.10 -18.01
N ARG A 382 7.69 11.33 -19.03
CA ARG A 382 7.26 11.95 -20.29
C ARG A 382 6.37 11.03 -21.11
N GLU A 383 6.65 9.73 -21.12
CA GLU A 383 5.79 8.75 -21.78
C GLU A 383 4.41 8.65 -21.08
N ALA A 384 4.39 8.76 -19.77
CA ALA A 384 3.18 8.74 -18.97
C ALA A 384 2.38 10.07 -18.99
N PHE A 385 2.95 11.16 -19.56
CA PHE A 385 2.39 12.51 -19.55
C PHE A 385 1.45 12.77 -20.73
#